data_bb524a56952e675477859c3dba67e46c
#
_entry.id   bb524a56952e675477859c3dba67e46c
#
_cell.length_a   1.000
_cell.length_b   1.000
_cell.length_c   1.000
_cell.angle_alpha   90.00
_cell.angle_beta   90.00
_cell.angle_gamma   90.00
#
_symmetry.space_group_name_H-M   'P 1'
#
loop_
_entity.id
_entity.type
_entity.pdbx_description
1 polymer ?
#
loop_
_entity_poly.entity_id
_entity_poly.type
_entity_poly.pdbx_seq_one_letter_code
_entity_poly.pdbx_strand_id
1 'polypeptide(L)'
;ANVANRILGFVNAPTLQQKVVARCLHEKTDISYYNRNRETLYQGLIECGFECVKPQGAFYLFMKTPIKDEKTFCQEAKKYNLLLVPGSSFGCAGHVRIAYCVAYETIVNALPKFKELAKEYQLG
;
A
#
# COMPACT_ATOMS: atom_id res chain seq x y z
N ALA A 1 -25.38 5.58 13.49
CA ALA A 1 -23.99 5.67 13.92
C ALA A 1 -23.86 6.00 15.42
N ASN A 2 -24.43 7.09 15.94
CA ASN A 2 -24.30 7.51 17.35
C ASN A 2 -24.78 6.47 18.37
N VAL A 3 -25.90 5.78 18.10
CA VAL A 3 -26.44 4.75 19.00
C VAL A 3 -25.49 3.53 19.03
N ALA A 4 -25.02 3.09 17.86
CA ALA A 4 -24.09 1.96 17.76
C ALA A 4 -22.75 2.27 18.49
N ASN A 5 -22.20 3.48 18.34
CA ASN A 5 -21.00 3.89 19.04
C ASN A 5 -21.18 3.86 20.57
N ARG A 6 -22.35 4.30 21.08
CA ARG A 6 -22.63 4.24 22.52
C ARG A 6 -22.77 2.82 23.05
N ILE A 7 -23.43 1.93 22.30
CA ILE A 7 -23.57 0.50 22.66
C ILE A 7 -22.20 -0.16 22.71
N LEU A 8 -21.29 0.18 21.80
CA LEU A 8 -19.90 -0.33 21.75
C LEU A 8 -18.95 0.35 22.74
N GLY A 9 -19.42 1.30 23.54
CA GLY A 9 -18.62 2.00 24.54
C GLY A 9 -17.80 3.20 24.03
N PHE A 10 -17.90 3.53 22.73
CA PHE A 10 -17.17 4.67 22.13
C PHE A 10 -17.96 5.98 22.29
N VAL A 11 -18.18 6.41 23.52
CA VAL A 11 -19.01 7.59 23.81
C VAL A 11 -18.27 8.89 23.47
N ASN A 12 -17.00 8.98 23.86
CA ASN A 12 -16.15 10.16 23.66
C ASN A 12 -14.73 9.75 23.29
N ALA A 13 -14.00 10.63 22.60
CA ALA A 13 -12.58 10.44 22.40
C ALA A 13 -11.83 10.47 23.76
N PRO A 14 -10.80 9.62 23.97
CA PRO A 14 -10.06 9.61 25.22
C PRO A 14 -9.44 10.98 25.53
N THR A 15 -9.53 11.42 26.77
CA THR A 15 -9.10 12.77 27.20
C THR A 15 -7.63 13.04 26.93
N LEU A 16 -6.77 12.02 27.08
CA LEU A 16 -5.34 12.16 26.79
C LEU A 16 -5.12 12.53 25.33
N GLN A 17 -5.74 11.80 24.39
CA GLN A 17 -5.63 12.08 22.96
C GLN A 17 -6.18 13.46 22.61
N GLN A 18 -7.30 13.89 23.20
CA GLN A 18 -7.83 15.24 22.99
C GLN A 18 -6.80 16.31 23.39
N LYS A 19 -6.13 16.16 24.55
CA LYS A 19 -5.09 17.09 25.01
C LYS A 19 -3.86 17.10 24.11
N VAL A 20 -3.44 15.94 23.61
CA VAL A 20 -2.33 15.82 22.66
C VAL A 20 -2.69 16.49 21.33
N VAL A 21 -3.83 16.16 20.74
CA VAL A 21 -4.30 16.75 19.48
C VAL A 21 -4.40 18.27 19.58
N ALA A 22 -4.94 18.79 20.68
CA ALA A 22 -5.05 20.25 20.90
C ALA A 22 -3.69 20.96 20.88
N ARG A 23 -2.58 20.27 21.21
CA ARG A 23 -1.23 20.83 21.15
C ARG A 23 -0.53 20.59 19.81
N CYS A 24 -1.02 19.65 19.02
CA CYS A 24 -0.43 19.25 17.73
C CYS A 24 -1.23 19.75 16.52
N LEU A 25 -2.18 20.70 16.72
CA LEU A 25 -3.05 21.17 15.62
C LEU A 25 -2.30 21.83 14.45
N HIS A 26 -1.11 22.34 14.70
CA HIS A 26 -0.27 23.00 13.69
C HIS A 26 0.84 22.10 13.14
N GLU A 27 0.99 20.89 13.67
CA GLU A 27 1.98 19.94 13.21
C GLU A 27 1.58 19.38 11.83
N LYS A 28 2.56 19.17 10.99
CA LYS A 28 2.38 18.65 9.64
C LYS A 28 3.12 17.33 9.45
N THR A 29 2.50 16.42 8.75
CA THR A 29 3.18 15.19 8.29
C THR A 29 4.15 15.53 7.15
N ASP A 30 5.31 14.88 7.13
CA ASP A 30 6.26 15.00 6.02
C ASP A 30 5.73 14.30 4.77
N ILE A 31 5.01 15.06 3.95
CA ILE A 31 4.44 14.59 2.68
C ILE A 31 5.55 14.26 1.67
N SER A 32 6.71 14.92 1.76
CA SER A 32 7.81 14.69 0.82
C SER A 32 8.37 13.28 0.95
N TYR A 33 8.42 12.74 2.17
CA TYR A 33 8.81 11.36 2.45
C TYR A 33 7.90 10.35 1.73
N TYR A 34 6.58 10.50 1.89
CA TYR A 34 5.61 9.62 1.22
C TYR A 34 5.61 9.79 -0.29
N ASN A 35 5.83 11.01 -0.78
CA ASN A 35 5.93 11.28 -2.21
C ASN A 35 7.15 10.56 -2.83
N ARG A 36 8.31 10.62 -2.18
CA ARG A 36 9.51 9.88 -2.59
C ARG A 36 9.24 8.39 -2.67
N ASN A 37 8.63 7.81 -1.62
CA ASN A 37 8.27 6.40 -1.58
C ASN A 37 7.35 6.01 -2.73
N ARG A 38 6.31 6.81 -2.97
CA ARG A 38 5.36 6.62 -4.06
C ARG A 38 6.03 6.62 -5.42
N GLU A 39 6.86 7.62 -5.69
CA GLU A 39 7.55 7.75 -6.97
C GLU A 39 8.51 6.59 -7.19
N THR A 40 9.32 6.25 -6.19
CA THR A 40 10.29 5.15 -6.30
C THR A 40 9.59 3.82 -6.55
N LEU A 41 8.53 3.51 -5.80
CA LEU A 41 7.78 2.26 -5.99
C LEU A 41 7.13 2.22 -7.37
N TYR A 42 6.43 3.29 -7.77
CA TYR A 42 5.73 3.36 -9.05
C TYR A 42 6.69 3.17 -10.22
N GLN A 43 7.78 3.95 -10.26
CA GLN A 43 8.76 3.86 -11.35
C GLN A 43 9.41 2.47 -11.41
N GLY A 44 9.82 1.94 -10.26
CA GLY A 44 10.43 0.61 -10.20
C GLY A 44 9.50 -0.50 -10.67
N LEU A 45 8.20 -0.43 -10.40
CA LEU A 45 7.23 -1.41 -10.90
C LEU A 45 7.03 -1.28 -12.41
N ILE A 46 6.95 -0.06 -12.95
CA ILE A 46 6.88 0.16 -14.41
C ILE A 46 8.13 -0.36 -15.10
N GLU A 47 9.32 -0.12 -14.56
CA GLU A 47 10.60 -0.65 -15.09
C GLU A 47 10.68 -2.18 -15.05
N CYS A 48 9.95 -2.82 -14.13
CA CYS A 48 9.82 -4.28 -14.09
C CYS A 48 8.77 -4.82 -15.08
N GLY A 49 8.07 -3.97 -15.82
CA GLY A 49 7.05 -4.37 -16.81
C GLY A 49 5.65 -4.54 -16.22
N PHE A 50 5.39 -4.16 -14.96
CA PHE A 50 4.06 -4.23 -14.39
C PHE A 50 3.20 -3.03 -14.80
N GLU A 51 1.91 -3.27 -15.02
CA GLU A 51 0.93 -2.22 -15.25
C GLU A 51 0.39 -1.69 -13.91
N CYS A 52 0.48 -0.39 -13.67
CA CYS A 52 -0.13 0.24 -12.51
C CYS A 52 -0.51 1.69 -12.78
N VAL A 53 -1.57 2.15 -12.14
CA VAL A 53 -1.99 3.55 -12.18
C VAL A 53 -1.21 4.32 -11.12
N LYS A 54 -0.59 5.44 -11.53
CA LYS A 54 0.12 6.30 -10.58
C LYS A 54 -0.86 6.88 -9.57
N PRO A 55 -0.73 6.57 -8.27
CA PRO A 55 -1.64 7.11 -7.28
C PRO A 55 -1.43 8.61 -7.08
N GLN A 56 -2.53 9.36 -6.98
CA GLN A 56 -2.50 10.81 -6.77
C GLN A 56 -2.54 11.19 -5.28
N GLY A 57 -2.73 10.21 -4.39
CA GLY A 57 -2.80 10.42 -2.95
C GLY A 57 -2.94 9.10 -2.18
N ALA A 58 -3.25 9.22 -0.90
CA ALA A 58 -3.33 8.11 0.06
C ALA A 58 -2.00 7.37 0.26
N PHE A 59 -2.03 6.05 0.52
CA PHE A 59 -0.85 5.28 0.91
C PHE A 59 -0.71 3.98 0.13
N TYR A 60 -1.53 3.79 -0.90
CA TYR A 60 -1.63 2.52 -1.62
C TYR A 60 -1.52 2.72 -3.13
N LEU A 61 -0.85 1.76 -3.76
CA LEU A 61 -0.79 1.61 -5.20
C LEU A 61 -1.49 0.30 -5.56
N PHE A 62 -2.29 0.32 -6.62
CA PHE A 62 -2.87 -0.88 -7.22
C PHE A 62 -2.09 -1.23 -8.47
N MET A 63 -1.52 -2.44 -8.47
CA MET A 63 -0.77 -3.02 -9.58
C MET A 63 -1.62 -4.12 -10.20
N LYS A 64 -1.79 -4.11 -11.51
CA LYS A 64 -2.48 -5.17 -12.24
C LYS A 64 -1.65 -6.44 -12.19
N THR A 65 -2.30 -7.57 -11.96
CA THR A 65 -1.60 -8.86 -11.95
C THR A 65 -1.46 -9.40 -13.37
N PRO A 66 -0.34 -10.06 -13.71
CA PRO A 66 -0.13 -10.67 -15.03
C PRO A 66 -1.08 -11.85 -15.30
N ILE A 67 -1.64 -12.43 -14.24
CA ILE A 67 -2.64 -13.50 -14.30
C ILE A 67 -3.96 -13.05 -13.69
N LYS A 68 -5.07 -13.65 -14.13
CA LYS A 68 -6.43 -13.26 -13.66
C LYS A 68 -6.64 -13.54 -12.17
N ASP A 69 -6.01 -14.58 -11.63
CA ASP A 69 -6.14 -14.94 -10.22
C ASP A 69 -5.08 -14.22 -9.39
N GLU A 70 -5.44 -13.06 -8.88
CA GLU A 70 -4.57 -12.27 -8.01
C GLU A 70 -4.22 -12.98 -6.69
N LYS A 71 -5.01 -13.96 -6.25
CA LYS A 71 -4.71 -14.71 -5.02
C LYS A 71 -3.55 -15.66 -5.26
N THR A 72 -3.55 -16.39 -6.36
CA THR A 72 -2.41 -17.22 -6.78
C THR A 72 -1.17 -16.35 -6.97
N PHE A 73 -1.27 -15.19 -7.63
CA PHE A 73 -0.16 -14.25 -7.76
C PHE A 73 0.40 -13.82 -6.40
N CYS A 74 -0.46 -13.51 -5.41
CA CYS A 74 -0.03 -13.16 -4.06
C CYS A 74 0.70 -14.32 -3.36
N GLN A 75 0.32 -15.58 -3.60
CA GLN A 75 1.02 -16.74 -3.02
C GLN A 75 2.41 -16.92 -3.65
N GLU A 76 2.53 -16.74 -4.96
CA GLU A 76 3.81 -16.84 -5.65
C GLU A 76 4.75 -15.69 -5.24
N ALA A 77 4.25 -14.48 -5.10
CA ALA A 77 5.02 -13.34 -4.61
C ALA A 77 5.68 -13.60 -3.23
N LYS A 78 5.06 -14.42 -2.38
CA LYS A 78 5.63 -14.78 -1.08
C LYS A 78 6.96 -15.54 -1.19
N LYS A 79 7.21 -16.27 -2.28
CA LYS A 79 8.49 -16.95 -2.53
C LYS A 79 9.65 -15.94 -2.60
N TYR A 80 9.35 -14.70 -2.95
CA TYR A 80 10.27 -13.57 -3.04
C TYR A 80 10.21 -12.64 -1.81
N ASN A 81 9.53 -13.07 -0.72
CA ASN A 81 9.26 -12.26 0.47
C ASN A 81 8.44 -10.98 0.18
N LEU A 82 7.62 -11.00 -0.87
CA LEU A 82 6.69 -9.92 -1.19
C LEU A 82 5.31 -10.25 -0.62
N LEU A 83 4.87 -9.47 0.37
CA LEU A 83 3.55 -9.60 0.99
C LEU A 83 2.57 -8.63 0.33
N LEU A 84 1.80 -9.13 -0.62
CA LEU A 84 0.82 -8.36 -1.39
C LEU A 84 -0.60 -8.67 -0.92
N VAL A 85 -1.51 -7.72 -1.09
CA VAL A 85 -2.92 -7.89 -0.70
C VAL A 85 -3.78 -7.97 -1.94
N PRO A 86 -4.64 -9.03 -2.11
CA PRO A 86 -5.53 -9.15 -3.26
C PRO A 86 -6.47 -7.95 -3.38
N GLY A 87 -6.58 -7.40 -4.59
CA GLY A 87 -7.39 -6.23 -4.87
C GLY A 87 -8.90 -6.48 -4.78
N SER A 88 -9.35 -7.72 -4.98
CA SER A 88 -10.76 -8.09 -4.85
C SER A 88 -11.34 -7.73 -3.49
N SER A 89 -10.55 -7.77 -2.41
CA SER A 89 -10.96 -7.30 -1.08
C SER A 89 -11.31 -5.79 -1.03
N PHE A 90 -10.97 -5.05 -2.08
CA PHE A 90 -11.19 -3.61 -2.23
C PHE A 90 -11.98 -3.27 -3.49
N GLY A 91 -12.70 -4.23 -4.06
CA GLY A 91 -13.48 -4.06 -5.28
C GLY A 91 -12.66 -3.95 -6.57
N CYS A 92 -11.36 -4.31 -6.54
CA CYS A 92 -10.44 -4.20 -7.67
C CYS A 92 -9.85 -5.57 -8.02
N ALA A 93 -10.68 -6.48 -8.54
CA ALA A 93 -10.26 -7.82 -8.95
C ALA A 93 -9.19 -7.74 -10.07
N GLY A 94 -8.30 -8.74 -10.13
CA GLY A 94 -7.19 -8.78 -11.08
C GLY A 94 -6.05 -7.80 -10.77
N HIS A 95 -6.04 -7.26 -9.55
CA HIS A 95 -5.00 -6.35 -9.06
C HIS A 95 -4.52 -6.78 -7.68
N VAL A 96 -3.36 -6.26 -7.28
CA VAL A 96 -2.86 -6.33 -5.91
C VAL A 96 -2.65 -4.93 -5.37
N ARG A 97 -2.94 -4.77 -4.08
CA ARG A 97 -2.69 -3.53 -3.35
C ARG A 97 -1.33 -3.59 -2.68
N ILE A 98 -0.53 -2.57 -2.89
CA ILE A 98 0.81 -2.39 -2.31
C ILE A 98 0.83 -1.10 -1.48
N ALA A 99 1.29 -1.17 -0.23
CA ALA A 99 1.46 0.01 0.62
C ALA A 99 2.82 0.65 0.37
N TYR A 100 2.87 1.99 0.30
CA TYR A 100 4.13 2.74 0.25
C TYR A 100 4.37 3.62 1.50
N CYS A 101 3.52 3.48 2.52
CA CYS A 101 3.74 4.09 3.85
C CYS A 101 4.63 3.21 4.73
N VAL A 102 5.77 2.83 4.22
CA VAL A 102 6.78 1.97 4.85
C VAL A 102 8.14 2.67 4.85
N ALA A 103 9.15 2.09 5.49
CA ALA A 103 10.51 2.60 5.39
C ALA A 103 10.98 2.62 3.92
N TYR A 104 11.69 3.66 3.52
CA TYR A 104 12.18 3.80 2.13
C TYR A 104 13.01 2.60 1.69
N GLU A 105 13.85 2.10 2.58
CA GLU A 105 14.71 0.94 2.37
C GLU A 105 13.90 -0.32 2.06
N THR A 106 12.71 -0.47 2.64
CA THR A 106 11.80 -1.58 2.34
C THR A 106 11.39 -1.57 0.87
N ILE A 107 11.10 -0.39 0.32
CA ILE A 107 10.75 -0.24 -1.10
C ILE A 107 11.95 -0.58 -1.97
N VAL A 108 13.11 0.02 -1.69
CA VAL A 108 14.34 -0.20 -2.47
C VAL A 108 14.72 -1.69 -2.48
N ASN A 109 14.62 -2.37 -1.34
CA ASN A 109 14.93 -3.79 -1.22
C ASN A 109 13.88 -4.70 -1.87
N ALA A 110 12.63 -4.25 -2.01
CA ALA A 110 11.57 -5.00 -2.67
C ALA A 110 11.67 -4.95 -4.21
N LEU A 111 12.18 -3.87 -4.81
CA LEU A 111 12.24 -3.72 -6.26
C LEU A 111 13.02 -4.82 -6.99
N PRO A 112 14.21 -5.27 -6.53
CA PRO A 112 14.88 -6.43 -7.12
C PRO A 112 14.03 -7.70 -7.08
N LYS A 113 13.21 -7.88 -6.03
CA LYS A 113 12.32 -9.03 -5.89
C LYS A 113 11.13 -8.97 -6.84
N PHE A 114 10.59 -7.78 -7.08
CA PHE A 114 9.60 -7.57 -8.13
C PHE A 114 10.18 -7.88 -9.51
N LYS A 115 11.44 -7.53 -9.75
CA LYS A 115 12.11 -7.85 -11.01
C LYS A 115 12.32 -9.37 -11.20
N GLU A 116 12.64 -10.10 -10.12
CA GLU A 116 12.74 -11.57 -10.15
C GLU A 116 11.34 -12.18 -10.44
N LEU A 117 10.30 -11.71 -9.76
CA LEU A 117 8.91 -12.14 -9.97
C LEU A 117 8.42 -11.84 -11.40
N ALA A 118 8.74 -10.66 -11.93
CA ALA A 118 8.37 -10.25 -13.30
C ALA A 118 8.93 -11.19 -14.36
N LYS A 119 10.15 -11.71 -14.18
CA LYS A 119 10.78 -12.68 -15.09
C LYS A 119 10.01 -14.00 -15.17
N GLU A 120 9.41 -14.48 -14.07
CA GLU A 120 8.57 -15.69 -14.10
C GLU A 120 7.37 -15.53 -15.03
N TYR A 121 6.86 -14.30 -15.16
CA TYR A 121 5.72 -13.96 -16.01
C TYR A 121 6.11 -13.39 -17.37
N GLN A 122 7.40 -13.38 -17.69
CA GLN A 122 7.95 -12.87 -18.97
C GLN A 122 7.57 -11.40 -19.21
N LEU A 123 7.51 -10.58 -18.15
CA LEU A 123 7.30 -9.15 -18.20
C LEU A 123 8.64 -8.44 -18.42
N GLY A 124 8.70 -7.47 -19.34
CA GLY A 124 9.89 -6.66 -19.61
C GLY A 124 10.60 -7.02 -20.87
#